data_6e062bee84058b5531f3777389b25ed4
#
_entry.id   6e062bee84058b5531f3777389b25ed4
#
_cell.length_a   1.000
_cell.length_b   1.000
_cell.length_c   1.000
_cell.angle_alpha   90.00
_cell.angle_beta   90.00
_cell.angle_gamma   90.00
#
_symmetry.space_group_name_H-M   'P 1'
#
loop_
_entity.id
_entity.type
_entity.pdbx_description
1 polymer ?
#
loop_
_entity_poly.entity_id
_entity_poly.type
_entity_poly.pdbx_seq_one_letter_code
_entity_poly.pdbx_strand_id
1 'polypeptide(L)'
;MLPCKLGNVLQRTVNNVEYVCMPSKKNPIDKKRIADAVREILLAIGEDPDREGLRETPNRVARMYHELFCGLHEDPAAYTKKFFSESYNDIILVRDISFSSICEHHLMPFMGKIHIGYIPDGRVIGLSKLARVIEVFSHRLQLQERLTEEIAELLYKELNAKAVAVVVEAEHTCMTLRGVKKPGSLCVTSALRGGFLKHPSSRAEILALINKR
;
A
#
# COMPACT_ATOMS: atom_id res chain seq x y z
N MET A 1 -16.03 -12.42 35.20
CA MET A 1 -16.82 -12.03 34.01
C MET A 1 -17.00 -10.52 34.01
N LEU A 2 -16.25 -9.79 33.19
CA LEU A 2 -16.38 -8.35 32.97
C LEU A 2 -16.59 -8.11 31.48
N PRO A 3 -17.54 -7.29 31.04
CA PRO A 3 -17.89 -7.15 29.63
C PRO A 3 -16.89 -6.25 28.91
N CYS A 4 -16.48 -6.70 27.74
CA CYS A 4 -15.69 -5.96 26.78
C CYS A 4 -16.54 -4.80 26.21
N LYS A 5 -16.18 -3.55 26.54
CA LYS A 5 -16.78 -2.35 25.93
C LYS A 5 -16.19 -2.15 24.54
N LEU A 6 -17.00 -2.40 23.53
CA LEU A 6 -16.77 -2.00 22.14
C LEU A 6 -16.81 -0.46 22.07
N GLY A 7 -15.67 0.15 21.83
CA GLY A 7 -15.54 1.59 21.57
C GLY A 7 -16.07 1.93 20.18
N ASN A 8 -16.83 3.00 20.12
CA ASN A 8 -17.58 3.52 18.98
C ASN A 8 -16.74 3.70 17.72
N VAL A 9 -17.14 3.01 16.66
CA VAL A 9 -16.72 3.25 15.26
C VAL A 9 -17.59 4.37 14.72
N LEU A 10 -17.02 5.55 14.49
CA LEU A 10 -17.71 6.65 13.79
C LEU A 10 -17.72 6.36 12.29
N GLN A 11 -18.89 5.99 11.78
CA GLN A 11 -19.20 5.93 10.35
C GLN A 11 -19.33 7.35 9.77
N ARG A 12 -18.57 7.64 8.71
CA ARG A 12 -18.89 8.72 7.77
C ARG A 12 -18.71 8.19 6.35
N THR A 13 -19.79 8.14 5.63
CA THR A 13 -19.92 7.75 4.23
C THR A 13 -19.61 8.94 3.31
N VAL A 14 -18.59 8.79 2.46
CA VAL A 14 -18.52 9.48 1.15
C VAL A 14 -17.79 8.52 0.21
N ASN A 15 -18.51 7.99 -0.80
CA ASN A 15 -18.04 7.09 -1.85
C ASN A 15 -17.02 6.00 -1.38
N ASN A 16 -17.49 5.20 -0.54
CA ASN A 16 -17.24 3.86 -0.05
C ASN A 16 -15.98 3.13 -0.50
N VAL A 17 -14.82 3.57 -0.01
CA VAL A 17 -13.79 2.64 0.47
C VAL A 17 -13.48 3.07 1.91
N GLU A 18 -14.14 2.46 2.90
CA GLU A 18 -13.75 2.63 4.29
C GLU A 18 -12.38 1.96 4.50
N TYR A 19 -11.35 2.78 4.61
CA TYR A 19 -10.05 2.35 5.13
C TYR A 19 -10.20 2.06 6.62
N VAL A 20 -10.53 0.82 6.95
CA VAL A 20 -10.56 0.38 8.35
C VAL A 20 -9.14 0.07 8.79
N CYS A 21 -8.43 1.10 9.23
CA CYS A 21 -7.16 0.93 9.93
C CYS A 21 -7.44 0.24 11.27
N MET A 22 -6.94 -0.99 11.46
CA MET A 22 -7.05 -1.67 12.74
C MET A 22 -6.02 -1.09 13.71
N PRO A 23 -6.42 -0.51 14.86
CA PRO A 23 -5.46 0.09 15.77
C PRO A 23 -4.54 -0.97 16.39
N SER A 24 -3.24 -0.86 16.13
CA SER A 24 -2.21 -1.63 16.82
C SER A 24 -1.97 -1.05 18.23
N LYS A 25 -1.74 -1.94 19.18
CA LYS A 25 -1.41 -1.56 20.58
C LYS A 25 0.05 -1.10 20.76
N LYS A 26 0.91 -1.15 19.74
CA LYS A 26 2.32 -0.77 19.83
C LYS A 26 2.56 0.57 19.11
N ASN A 27 2.95 1.59 19.87
CA ASN A 27 3.32 2.94 19.41
C ASN A 27 2.27 3.60 18.47
N PRO A 28 1.14 4.07 18.98
CA PRO A 28 0.19 4.82 18.18
C PRO A 28 0.88 6.05 17.58
N ILE A 29 0.50 6.42 16.36
CA ILE A 29 0.98 7.64 15.70
C ILE A 29 0.61 8.85 16.58
N ASP A 30 1.62 9.57 17.05
CA ASP A 30 1.47 10.73 17.94
C ASP A 30 1.11 11.98 17.13
N LYS A 31 -0.19 12.22 16.98
CA LYS A 31 -0.73 13.35 16.22
C LYS A 31 -0.29 14.69 16.77
N LYS A 32 -0.13 14.79 18.11
CA LYS A 32 0.29 16.06 18.73
C LYS A 32 1.72 16.40 18.33
N ARG A 33 2.64 15.46 18.44
CA ARG A 33 4.04 15.67 18.03
C ARG A 33 4.17 15.96 16.55
N ILE A 34 3.35 15.34 15.69
CA ILE A 34 3.32 15.64 14.25
C ILE A 34 2.83 17.08 14.03
N ALA A 35 1.75 17.49 14.69
CA ALA A 35 1.23 18.86 14.56
C ALA A 35 2.27 19.89 15.02
N ASP A 36 2.93 19.66 16.15
CA ASP A 36 3.98 20.54 16.67
C ASP A 36 5.14 20.65 15.64
N ALA A 37 5.60 19.52 15.06
CA ALA A 37 6.65 19.51 14.04
C ALA A 37 6.24 20.24 12.75
N VAL A 38 4.99 20.12 12.32
CA VAL A 38 4.48 20.84 11.15
C VAL A 38 4.44 22.35 11.39
N ARG A 39 4.08 22.78 12.61
CA ARG A 39 4.15 24.21 12.99
C ARG A 39 5.59 24.73 12.88
N GLU A 40 6.56 23.98 13.37
CA GLU A 40 7.99 24.34 13.24
C GLU A 40 8.45 24.40 11.78
N ILE A 41 7.98 23.48 10.91
CA ILE A 41 8.27 23.54 9.48
C ILE A 41 7.73 24.84 8.87
N LEU A 42 6.49 25.26 9.20
CA LEU A 42 5.90 26.50 8.72
C LEU A 42 6.73 27.73 9.13
N LEU A 43 7.15 27.79 10.38
CA LEU A 43 8.03 28.86 10.88
C LEU A 43 9.39 28.84 10.16
N ALA A 44 9.98 27.67 9.99
CA ALA A 44 11.30 27.50 9.36
C ALA A 44 11.35 27.93 7.90
N ILE A 45 10.24 27.80 7.16
CA ILE A 45 10.12 28.27 5.77
C ILE A 45 9.72 29.75 5.66
N GLY A 46 9.52 30.45 6.81
CA GLY A 46 9.19 31.87 6.85
C GLY A 46 7.69 32.20 6.75
N GLU A 47 6.82 31.20 6.96
CA GLU A 47 5.37 31.40 6.97
C GLU A 47 4.85 31.77 8.37
N ASP A 48 3.72 32.49 8.41
CA ASP A 48 2.97 32.74 9.64
C ASP A 48 1.97 31.61 9.89
N PRO A 49 2.23 30.68 10.86
CA PRO A 49 1.34 29.56 11.13
C PRO A 49 -0.01 29.98 11.74
N ASP A 50 -0.13 31.22 12.22
CA ASP A 50 -1.33 31.74 12.89
C ASP A 50 -2.28 32.46 11.92
N ARG A 51 -1.85 32.73 10.68
CA ARG A 51 -2.74 33.26 9.64
C ARG A 51 -3.89 32.29 9.33
N GLU A 52 -5.03 32.81 8.94
CA GLU A 52 -6.29 32.07 8.77
C GLU A 52 -6.13 30.77 7.96
N GLY A 53 -5.44 30.80 6.82
CA GLY A 53 -5.26 29.64 5.93
C GLY A 53 -4.35 28.54 6.50
N LEU A 54 -3.47 28.84 7.48
CA LEU A 54 -2.50 27.90 8.04
C LEU A 54 -2.80 27.43 9.45
N ARG A 55 -3.67 28.12 10.20
CA ARG A 55 -3.98 27.80 11.60
C ARG A 55 -4.34 26.33 11.82
N GLU A 56 -5.11 25.72 10.92
CA GLU A 56 -5.51 24.32 11.01
C GLU A 56 -4.56 23.35 10.29
N THR A 57 -3.57 23.83 9.55
CA THR A 57 -2.66 22.99 8.75
C THR A 57 -1.90 21.96 9.59
N PRO A 58 -1.35 22.29 10.78
CA PRO A 58 -0.69 21.30 11.62
C PRO A 58 -1.59 20.11 11.97
N ASN A 59 -2.82 20.38 12.38
CA ASN A 59 -3.78 19.33 12.71
C ASN A 59 -4.26 18.53 11.49
N ARG A 60 -4.42 19.17 10.34
CA ARG A 60 -4.78 18.51 9.08
C ARG A 60 -3.68 17.53 8.65
N VAL A 61 -2.43 17.96 8.69
CA VAL A 61 -1.27 17.10 8.34
C VAL A 61 -1.12 15.95 9.33
N ALA A 62 -1.34 16.20 10.62
CA ALA A 62 -1.30 15.14 11.63
C ALA A 62 -2.38 14.06 11.40
N ARG A 63 -3.60 14.44 10.99
CA ARG A 63 -4.65 13.48 10.61
C ARG A 63 -4.29 12.73 9.33
N MET A 64 -3.80 13.44 8.32
CA MET A 64 -3.33 12.86 7.06
C MET A 64 -2.23 11.81 7.30
N TYR A 65 -1.23 12.10 8.12
CA TYR A 65 -0.15 11.14 8.43
C TYR A 65 -0.64 9.94 9.24
N HIS A 66 -1.64 10.12 10.09
CA HIS A 66 -2.27 9.00 10.77
C HIS A 66 -2.94 8.03 9.79
N GLU A 67 -3.55 8.54 8.72
CA GLU A 67 -4.15 7.74 7.65
C GLU A 67 -3.06 7.09 6.78
N LEU A 68 -2.09 7.87 6.30
CA LEU A 68 -1.05 7.40 5.38
C LEU A 68 -0.08 6.37 5.99
N PHE A 69 0.04 6.32 7.32
CA PHE A 69 0.98 5.42 8.01
C PHE A 69 0.29 4.38 8.89
N CYS A 70 -1.01 4.17 8.74
CA CYS A 70 -1.74 3.21 9.54
C CYS A 70 -1.23 1.77 9.35
N GLY A 71 -0.75 1.42 8.17
CA GLY A 71 -0.18 0.11 7.86
C GLY A 71 1.12 -0.25 8.59
N LEU A 72 1.80 0.73 9.24
CA LEU A 72 3.02 0.48 10.02
C LEU A 72 2.81 -0.53 11.14
N HIS A 73 1.61 -0.59 11.67
CA HIS A 73 1.27 -1.38 12.85
C HIS A 73 0.31 -2.53 12.54
N GLU A 74 -0.04 -2.72 11.26
CA GLU A 74 -0.88 -3.81 10.81
C GLU A 74 -0.07 -5.00 10.32
N ASP A 75 -0.59 -6.20 10.60
CA ASP A 75 -0.05 -7.44 10.04
C ASP A 75 -0.76 -7.76 8.72
N PRO A 76 -0.07 -7.64 7.57
CA PRO A 76 -0.68 -7.94 6.27
C PRO A 76 -1.12 -9.41 6.14
N ALA A 77 -0.49 -10.35 6.86
CA ALA A 77 -0.87 -11.77 6.86
C ALA A 77 -2.26 -12.00 7.49
N ALA A 78 -2.77 -11.06 8.28
CA ALA A 78 -4.13 -11.15 8.82
C ALA A 78 -5.21 -11.18 7.71
N TYR A 79 -4.92 -10.57 6.56
CA TYR A 79 -5.84 -10.52 5.42
C TYR A 79 -5.77 -11.74 4.50
N THR A 80 -4.76 -12.59 4.64
CA THR A 80 -4.57 -13.78 3.80
C THR A 80 -5.15 -15.07 4.41
N LYS A 81 -5.84 -15.01 5.55
CA LYS A 81 -6.35 -16.21 6.26
C LYS A 81 -7.64 -16.81 5.70
N LYS A 82 -8.35 -16.10 4.82
CA LYS A 82 -9.61 -16.58 4.24
C LYS A 82 -9.40 -17.01 2.79
N PHE A 83 -9.49 -18.31 2.57
CA PHE A 83 -9.36 -18.96 1.26
C PHE A 83 -10.65 -19.65 0.88
N PHE A 84 -10.81 -19.90 -0.41
CA PHE A 84 -11.80 -20.77 -0.99
C PHE A 84 -11.08 -21.98 -1.60
N SER A 85 -11.61 -23.18 -1.39
CA SER A 85 -11.10 -24.39 -2.03
C SER A 85 -11.62 -24.44 -3.45
N GLU A 86 -10.72 -24.41 -4.44
CA GLU A 86 -11.06 -24.42 -5.86
C GLU A 86 -10.05 -25.27 -6.65
N SER A 87 -10.56 -26.02 -7.59
CA SER A 87 -9.73 -26.89 -8.46
C SER A 87 -9.10 -26.12 -9.63
N TYR A 88 -8.89 -24.83 -9.49
CA TYR A 88 -8.31 -24.00 -10.53
C TYR A 88 -6.78 -24.05 -10.47
N ASN A 89 -6.12 -24.31 -11.61
CA ASN A 89 -4.67 -24.51 -11.70
C ASN A 89 -3.97 -23.57 -12.69
N ASP A 90 -4.71 -22.65 -13.30
CA ASP A 90 -4.19 -21.68 -14.25
C ASP A 90 -3.92 -20.31 -13.58
N ILE A 91 -3.45 -19.36 -14.38
CA ILE A 91 -3.12 -18.02 -13.92
C ILE A 91 -4.38 -17.28 -13.49
N ILE A 92 -4.38 -16.78 -12.26
CA ILE A 92 -5.31 -15.75 -11.80
C ILE A 92 -4.57 -14.42 -11.82
N LEU A 93 -5.07 -13.43 -12.54
CA LEU A 93 -4.48 -12.11 -12.66
C LEU A 93 -5.47 -11.04 -12.24
N VAL A 94 -5.08 -10.21 -11.28
CA VAL A 94 -5.78 -8.97 -10.91
C VAL A 94 -4.90 -7.79 -11.32
N ARG A 95 -5.41 -6.95 -12.22
CA ARG A 95 -4.66 -5.82 -12.78
C ARG A 95 -5.22 -4.49 -12.30
N ASP A 96 -4.38 -3.49 -12.47
CA ASP A 96 -4.75 -2.08 -12.32
C ASP A 96 -5.26 -1.72 -10.92
N ILE A 97 -4.75 -2.41 -9.89
CA ILE A 97 -5.07 -2.07 -8.50
C ILE A 97 -4.34 -0.76 -8.17
N SER A 98 -5.10 0.31 -8.01
CA SER A 98 -4.55 1.62 -7.67
C SER A 98 -3.96 1.61 -6.26
N PHE A 99 -2.83 2.29 -6.08
CA PHE A 99 -2.21 2.49 -4.78
C PHE A 99 -1.54 3.86 -4.69
N SER A 100 -1.33 4.31 -3.47
CA SER A 100 -0.44 5.42 -3.14
C SER A 100 0.40 5.05 -1.93
N SER A 101 1.64 5.54 -1.90
CA SER A 101 2.55 5.34 -0.78
C SER A 101 3.45 6.55 -0.59
N ILE A 102 4.23 6.57 0.48
CA ILE A 102 5.14 7.68 0.80
C ILE A 102 6.58 7.21 0.67
N CYS A 103 7.31 7.88 -0.23
CA CYS A 103 8.74 7.64 -0.43
C CYS A 103 9.53 7.93 0.86
N GLU A 104 10.30 6.96 1.35
CA GLU A 104 11.06 7.11 2.60
C GLU A 104 12.18 8.15 2.52
N HIS A 105 12.69 8.46 1.32
CA HIS A 105 13.79 9.41 1.14
C HIS A 105 13.35 10.88 1.29
N HIS A 106 12.12 11.20 0.92
CA HIS A 106 11.68 12.60 0.79
C HIS A 106 10.36 12.90 1.49
N LEU A 107 9.69 11.91 2.07
CA LEU A 107 8.32 12.00 2.60
C LEU A 107 7.31 12.55 1.57
N MET A 108 7.58 12.31 0.29
CA MET A 108 6.70 12.69 -0.81
C MET A 108 5.95 11.48 -1.35
N PRO A 109 4.71 11.65 -1.82
CA PRO A 109 3.94 10.54 -2.35
C PRO A 109 4.49 9.99 -3.66
N PHE A 110 4.33 8.69 -3.85
CA PHE A 110 4.35 8.05 -5.17
C PHE A 110 3.08 7.23 -5.33
N MET A 111 2.57 7.19 -6.53
CA MET A 111 1.27 6.58 -6.80
C MET A 111 1.24 5.91 -8.17
N GLY A 112 0.41 4.89 -8.28
CA GLY A 112 0.34 4.15 -9.52
C GLY A 112 -0.55 2.93 -9.45
N LYS A 113 -0.11 1.85 -10.07
CA LYS A 113 -0.85 0.60 -10.21
C LYS A 113 -0.01 -0.59 -9.82
N ILE A 114 -0.66 -1.57 -9.20
CA ILE A 114 -0.08 -2.87 -8.88
C ILE A 114 -0.87 -3.94 -9.61
N HIS A 115 -0.14 -4.87 -10.23
CA HIS A 115 -0.67 -6.04 -10.91
C HIS A 115 -0.19 -7.28 -10.16
N ILE A 116 -1.12 -8.17 -9.79
CA ILE A 116 -0.82 -9.39 -9.05
C ILE A 116 -1.32 -10.58 -9.84
N GLY A 117 -0.41 -11.44 -10.27
CA GLY A 117 -0.72 -12.72 -10.87
C GLY A 117 -0.25 -13.87 -10.00
N TYR A 118 -1.05 -14.94 -9.89
CA TYR A 118 -0.61 -16.15 -9.19
C TYR A 118 -1.22 -17.41 -9.80
N ILE A 119 -0.55 -18.54 -9.60
CA ILE A 119 -1.08 -19.87 -9.91
C ILE A 119 -1.38 -20.55 -8.59
N PRO A 120 -2.66 -20.83 -8.28
CA PRO A 120 -3.06 -21.42 -7.02
C PRO A 120 -2.60 -22.89 -6.89
N ASP A 121 -2.55 -23.38 -5.65
CA ASP A 121 -2.38 -24.79 -5.30
C ASP A 121 -3.59 -25.25 -4.48
N GLY A 122 -4.74 -25.44 -5.17
CA GLY A 122 -6.00 -25.88 -4.57
C GLY A 122 -6.73 -24.84 -3.71
N ARG A 123 -6.20 -23.61 -3.59
CA ARG A 123 -6.81 -22.54 -2.81
C ARG A 123 -6.71 -21.19 -3.51
N VAL A 124 -7.81 -20.46 -3.54
CA VAL A 124 -7.86 -19.10 -4.09
C VAL A 124 -8.17 -18.07 -3.00
N ILE A 125 -7.60 -16.90 -3.12
CA ILE A 125 -7.86 -15.79 -2.19
C ILE A 125 -8.94 -14.86 -2.75
N GLY A 126 -9.76 -14.30 -1.88
CA GLY A 126 -10.73 -13.28 -2.31
C GLY A 126 -10.01 -12.03 -2.84
N LEU A 127 -10.46 -11.51 -3.99
CA LEU A 127 -9.82 -10.37 -4.69
C LEU A 127 -9.66 -9.14 -3.80
N SER A 128 -10.65 -8.84 -2.95
CA SER A 128 -10.59 -7.75 -1.98
C SER A 128 -9.48 -7.90 -0.94
N LYS A 129 -8.97 -9.12 -0.72
CA LYS A 129 -7.87 -9.37 0.22
C LYS A 129 -6.52 -8.96 -0.37
N LEU A 130 -6.36 -9.12 -1.69
CA LEU A 130 -5.18 -8.63 -2.39
C LEU A 130 -5.07 -7.11 -2.27
N ALA A 131 -6.17 -6.38 -2.48
CA ALA A 131 -6.20 -4.93 -2.30
C ALA A 131 -5.83 -4.53 -0.86
N ARG A 132 -6.35 -5.22 0.16
CA ARG A 132 -6.00 -4.94 1.56
C ARG A 132 -4.54 -5.22 1.91
N VAL A 133 -3.95 -6.26 1.36
CA VAL A 133 -2.51 -6.53 1.50
C VAL A 133 -1.70 -5.38 0.92
N ILE A 134 -2.07 -4.90 -0.28
CA ILE A 134 -1.43 -3.72 -0.89
C ILE A 134 -1.55 -2.51 0.02
N GLU A 135 -2.74 -2.20 0.55
CA GLU A 135 -2.98 -1.07 1.45
C GLU A 135 -2.06 -1.11 2.67
N VAL A 136 -1.97 -2.26 3.37
CA VAL A 136 -1.11 -2.39 4.55
C VAL A 136 0.36 -2.13 4.24
N PHE A 137 0.86 -2.63 3.11
CA PHE A 137 2.25 -2.39 2.71
C PHE A 137 2.48 -0.98 2.18
N SER A 138 1.50 -0.38 1.51
CA SER A 138 1.59 0.97 0.94
C SER A 138 1.46 2.06 1.99
N HIS A 139 0.68 1.85 3.06
CA HIS A 139 0.51 2.80 4.15
C HIS A 139 1.68 2.77 5.16
N ARG A 140 2.89 2.85 4.62
CA ARG A 140 4.19 2.90 5.34
C ARG A 140 5.13 3.84 4.60
N LEU A 141 6.27 4.15 5.21
CA LEU A 141 7.40 4.69 4.45
C LEU A 141 7.99 3.57 3.60
N GLN A 142 8.04 3.75 2.27
CA GLN A 142 8.42 2.69 1.34
C GLN A 142 9.46 3.12 0.30
N LEU A 143 10.15 2.10 -0.20
CA LEU A 143 10.77 2.05 -1.51
C LEU A 143 9.91 1.18 -2.42
N GLN A 144 9.76 1.56 -3.68
CA GLN A 144 8.91 0.79 -4.62
C GLN A 144 9.42 -0.65 -4.78
N GLU A 145 10.72 -0.86 -4.79
CA GLU A 145 11.37 -2.16 -4.87
C GLU A 145 11.00 -3.03 -3.68
N ARG A 146 11.07 -2.48 -2.46
CA ARG A 146 10.70 -3.18 -1.23
C ARG A 146 9.22 -3.51 -1.21
N LEU A 147 8.36 -2.55 -1.56
CA LEU A 147 6.91 -2.77 -1.66
C LEU A 147 6.58 -3.95 -2.58
N THR A 148 7.22 -4.00 -3.75
CA THR A 148 7.04 -5.07 -4.74
C THR A 148 7.45 -6.43 -4.19
N GLU A 149 8.62 -6.50 -3.56
CA GLU A 149 9.17 -7.71 -2.97
C GLU A 149 8.34 -8.22 -1.78
N GLU A 150 7.95 -7.34 -0.85
CA GLU A 150 7.18 -7.69 0.33
C GLU A 150 5.81 -8.26 -0.02
N ILE A 151 5.12 -7.68 -1.01
CA ILE A 151 3.83 -8.19 -1.49
C ILE A 151 4.01 -9.57 -2.12
N ALA A 152 5.01 -9.75 -2.99
CA ALA A 152 5.24 -11.01 -3.68
C ALA A 152 5.61 -12.14 -2.69
N GLU A 153 6.47 -11.85 -1.72
CA GLU A 153 6.92 -12.82 -0.72
C GLU A 153 5.76 -13.24 0.19
N LEU A 154 4.98 -12.27 0.71
CA LEU A 154 3.83 -12.57 1.53
C LEU A 154 2.82 -13.46 0.79
N LEU A 155 2.45 -13.08 -0.42
CA LEU A 155 1.46 -13.84 -1.19
C LEU A 155 1.97 -15.24 -1.54
N TYR A 156 3.23 -15.37 -1.92
CA TYR A 156 3.82 -16.66 -2.24
C TYR A 156 3.78 -17.61 -1.04
N LYS A 157 4.16 -17.11 0.13
CA LYS A 157 4.19 -17.89 1.38
C LYS A 157 2.79 -18.22 1.90
N GLU A 158 1.93 -17.21 2.04
CA GLU A 158 0.63 -17.39 2.69
C GLU A 158 -0.38 -18.15 1.82
N LEU A 159 -0.33 -17.96 0.49
CA LEU A 159 -1.19 -18.71 -0.44
C LEU A 159 -0.68 -20.12 -0.72
N ASN A 160 0.58 -20.43 -0.37
CA ASN A 160 1.27 -21.64 -0.84
C ASN A 160 1.12 -21.82 -2.37
N ALA A 161 1.22 -20.69 -3.10
CA ALA A 161 0.95 -20.67 -4.53
C ALA A 161 2.09 -21.33 -5.32
N LYS A 162 1.76 -22.00 -6.43
CA LYS A 162 2.76 -22.57 -7.36
C LYS A 162 3.65 -21.49 -7.97
N ALA A 163 3.10 -20.30 -8.18
CA ALA A 163 3.80 -19.14 -8.71
C ALA A 163 3.12 -17.84 -8.28
N VAL A 164 3.89 -16.76 -8.12
CA VAL A 164 3.40 -15.39 -7.90
C VAL A 164 4.22 -14.43 -8.74
N ALA A 165 3.54 -13.43 -9.31
CA ALA A 165 4.12 -12.29 -10.01
C ALA A 165 3.48 -11.02 -9.47
N VAL A 166 4.30 -10.06 -9.08
CA VAL A 166 3.87 -8.70 -8.72
C VAL A 166 4.61 -7.72 -9.60
N VAL A 167 3.87 -6.84 -10.27
CA VAL A 167 4.43 -5.74 -11.06
C VAL A 167 3.84 -4.44 -10.53
N VAL A 168 4.69 -3.46 -10.28
CA VAL A 168 4.30 -2.14 -9.78
C VAL A 168 4.78 -1.08 -10.77
N GLU A 169 3.87 -0.21 -11.18
CA GLU A 169 4.13 0.95 -12.01
C GLU A 169 3.73 2.21 -11.25
N ALA A 170 4.65 3.15 -11.03
CA ALA A 170 4.32 4.35 -10.28
C ALA A 170 5.08 5.59 -10.76
N GLU A 171 4.43 6.74 -10.62
CA GLU A 171 5.03 8.06 -10.74
C GLU A 171 5.47 8.54 -9.36
N HIS A 172 6.70 9.03 -9.27
CA HIS A 172 7.31 9.52 -8.03
C HIS A 172 7.32 11.05 -8.00
N THR A 173 6.54 11.66 -7.10
CA THR A 173 6.48 13.13 -7.02
C THR A 173 7.82 13.76 -6.61
N CYS A 174 8.67 13.02 -5.93
CA CYS A 174 10.04 13.46 -5.63
C CYS A 174 10.93 13.63 -6.87
N MET A 175 10.57 13.00 -7.99
CA MET A 175 11.22 13.16 -9.30
C MET A 175 10.51 14.19 -10.19
N THR A 176 9.20 14.34 -10.08
CA THR A 176 8.40 15.16 -11.00
C THR A 176 8.26 16.61 -10.54
N LEU A 177 8.06 16.85 -9.24
CA LEU A 177 7.83 18.19 -8.69
C LEU A 177 9.10 18.97 -8.37
N ARG A 178 10.19 18.28 -8.06
CA ARG A 178 11.46 18.89 -7.65
C ARG A 178 12.65 18.07 -8.16
N GLY A 179 13.88 18.53 -7.89
CA GLY A 179 15.12 17.85 -8.30
C GLY A 179 15.22 17.77 -9.81
N VAL A 180 15.19 16.57 -10.37
CA VAL A 180 15.37 16.32 -11.81
C VAL A 180 14.18 16.76 -12.68
N LYS A 181 13.01 17.01 -12.11
CA LYS A 181 11.82 17.55 -12.78
C LYS A 181 11.46 16.82 -14.08
N LYS A 182 11.19 15.51 -13.98
CA LYS A 182 10.81 14.66 -15.12
C LYS A 182 9.36 14.15 -14.99
N PRO A 183 8.36 15.00 -15.25
CA PRO A 183 6.95 14.57 -15.23
C PRO A 183 6.70 13.49 -16.28
N GLY A 184 5.79 12.54 -15.97
CA GLY A 184 5.46 11.42 -16.84
C GLY A 184 6.46 10.26 -16.81
N SER A 185 7.57 10.36 -16.04
CA SER A 185 8.47 9.23 -15.83
C SER A 185 7.82 8.21 -14.91
N LEU A 186 7.69 6.97 -15.38
CA LEU A 186 7.21 5.83 -14.60
C LEU A 186 8.40 4.96 -14.15
N CYS A 187 8.42 4.62 -12.88
CA CYS A 187 9.25 3.55 -12.35
C CYS A 187 8.46 2.24 -12.42
N VAL A 188 9.06 1.19 -12.97
CA VAL A 188 8.46 -0.14 -13.06
C VAL A 188 9.34 -1.14 -12.31
N THR A 189 8.75 -1.83 -11.34
CA THR A 189 9.43 -2.89 -10.59
C THR A 189 8.65 -4.20 -10.69
N SER A 190 9.34 -5.33 -10.62
CA SER A 190 8.70 -6.65 -10.68
C SER A 190 9.36 -7.62 -9.72
N ALA A 191 8.54 -8.47 -9.09
CA ALA A 191 8.98 -9.59 -8.27
C ALA A 191 8.26 -10.86 -8.69
N LEU A 192 9.03 -11.92 -8.96
CA LEU A 192 8.53 -13.22 -9.41
C LEU A 192 8.93 -14.32 -8.43
N ARG A 193 8.02 -15.26 -8.18
CA ARG A 193 8.23 -16.41 -7.30
C ARG A 193 7.76 -17.70 -7.94
N GLY A 194 8.31 -18.82 -7.47
CA GLY A 194 7.90 -20.16 -7.91
C GLY A 194 8.05 -20.37 -9.41
N GLY A 195 6.99 -20.88 -10.07
CA GLY A 195 6.98 -21.20 -11.49
C GLY A 195 7.28 -20.02 -12.41
N PHE A 196 6.82 -18.80 -12.08
CA PHE A 196 7.13 -17.61 -12.89
C PHE A 196 8.60 -17.20 -12.84
N LEU A 197 9.31 -17.54 -11.76
CA LEU A 197 10.75 -17.33 -11.69
C LEU A 197 11.52 -18.41 -12.45
N LYS A 198 11.08 -19.68 -12.34
CA LYS A 198 11.81 -20.85 -12.82
C LYS A 198 11.60 -21.14 -14.31
N HIS A 199 10.40 -20.85 -14.85
CA HIS A 199 10.00 -21.21 -16.21
C HIS A 199 9.84 -19.98 -17.11
N PRO A 200 10.72 -19.77 -18.11
CA PRO A 200 10.68 -18.62 -19.01
C PRO A 200 9.36 -18.46 -19.77
N SER A 201 8.71 -19.56 -20.17
CA SER A 201 7.41 -19.53 -20.86
C SER A 201 6.30 -18.97 -20.00
N SER A 202 6.18 -19.45 -18.75
CA SER A 202 5.17 -18.94 -17.80
C SER A 202 5.42 -17.50 -17.42
N ARG A 203 6.70 -17.10 -17.31
CA ARG A 203 7.08 -15.69 -17.12
C ARG A 203 6.62 -14.82 -18.29
N ALA A 204 6.89 -15.25 -19.53
CA ALA A 204 6.48 -14.52 -20.72
C ALA A 204 4.96 -14.38 -20.80
N GLU A 205 4.22 -15.44 -20.50
CA GLU A 205 2.76 -15.45 -20.49
C GLU A 205 2.18 -14.44 -19.48
N ILE A 206 2.59 -14.49 -18.20
CA ILE A 206 2.07 -13.56 -17.19
C ILE A 206 2.40 -12.10 -17.53
N LEU A 207 3.61 -11.81 -17.99
CA LEU A 207 3.99 -10.45 -18.38
C LEU A 207 3.21 -9.98 -19.62
N ALA A 208 2.93 -10.87 -20.59
CA ALA A 208 2.07 -10.54 -21.72
C ALA A 208 0.63 -10.24 -21.30
N LEU A 209 0.08 -10.99 -20.33
CA LEU A 209 -1.26 -10.75 -19.79
C LEU A 209 -1.34 -9.41 -19.03
N ILE A 210 -0.29 -9.05 -18.29
CA ILE A 210 -0.20 -7.76 -17.58
C ILE A 210 -0.16 -6.60 -18.59
N ASN A 211 0.63 -6.73 -19.67
CA ASN A 211 0.83 -5.66 -20.66
C ASN A 211 -0.30 -5.56 -21.71
N LYS A 212 -1.21 -6.51 -21.75
CA LYS A 212 -2.32 -6.54 -22.71
C LYS A 212 -3.32 -5.43 -22.36
N ARG A 213 -3.28 -4.32 -23.10
CA ARG A 213 -4.23 -3.19 -23.00
C ARG A 213 -5.51 -3.48 -23.78
#